data_6a42939153d8845c82c9df4b5a21a40b
#
_entry.id   6a42939153d8845c82c9df4b5a21a40b
#
_cell.length_a   1.000
_cell.length_b   1.000
_cell.length_c   1.000
_cell.angle_alpha   90.00
_cell.angle_beta   90.00
_cell.angle_gamma   90.00
#
_symmetry.space_group_name_H-M   'P 1'
#
loop_
_entity.id
_entity.type
_entity.pdbx_description
1 polymer ?
#
loop_
_entity_poly.entity_id
_entity_poly.type
_entity_poly.pdbx_seq_one_letter_code
_entity_poly.pdbx_strand_id
1 'polypeptide(L)'
;MDGMNVKDYDYDLPEELIAQDPLEDRSSSRLMVLDRQTGDVEHKHFTDILEYLRPGDCLVINNTKVIPARLFGVKEDTQAKIEVLLLKRKENDIWETLVKPGKKAKPGTKIVFGEGLLTGEVVDVVEEGNRLIQFHYEGIFEEILDQLGQMPLPPYITHQLKDKNRYQTVYAKYDGSAAAPTAGLHFTKELLEKVKEMGVDIAEVTLHVGLGTFRPVKVDNVLDHHMHSEFYMVSAEAAEKINRTKANGGRVISVGTTSTRTLESAADENGMLHETSGWTEIFIYPGYKFKVIDGLITNFHLPQSTLVMLVSALAGREHVLHAYEIAVKEKYRFFSFGDAMLIQ
;
A
#
# COMPACT_ATOMS: atom_id res chain seq x y z
N MET A 1 10.92 8.93 26.82
CA MET A 1 10.63 7.58 26.35
C MET A 1 11.17 7.45 24.95
N ASP A 2 12.07 6.51 24.75
CA ASP A 2 12.69 6.27 23.45
C ASP A 2 11.68 5.68 22.47
N GLY A 3 11.70 6.12 21.20
CA GLY A 3 10.79 5.66 20.18
C GLY A 3 9.40 6.32 20.14
N MET A 4 9.14 7.32 20.96
CA MET A 4 7.83 8.02 21.01
C MET A 4 7.82 9.32 20.22
N ASN A 5 8.97 9.81 19.79
CA ASN A 5 9.07 10.98 18.91
C ASN A 5 9.19 10.49 17.45
N VAL A 6 8.49 11.15 16.55
CA VAL A 6 8.53 10.82 15.11
C VAL A 6 9.97 10.90 14.56
N LYS A 7 10.79 11.82 15.07
CA LYS A 7 12.20 11.94 14.69
C LYS A 7 13.06 10.73 15.06
N ASP A 8 12.61 9.90 16.01
CA ASP A 8 13.30 8.65 16.35
C ASP A 8 13.29 7.64 15.21
N TYR A 9 12.43 7.86 14.20
CA TYR A 9 12.31 7.03 12.99
C TYR A 9 12.86 7.71 11.75
N ASP A 10 13.74 8.72 11.97
CA ASP A 10 14.43 9.40 10.89
C ASP A 10 15.73 8.69 10.51
N TYR A 11 16.12 8.83 9.27
CA TYR A 11 17.40 8.41 8.74
C TYR A 11 17.73 9.27 7.53
N ASP A 12 18.99 9.33 7.16
CA ASP A 12 19.44 10.10 6.02
C ASP A 12 19.22 9.30 4.72
N LEU A 13 18.27 9.75 3.90
CA LEU A 13 17.95 9.14 2.61
C LEU A 13 18.32 10.09 1.48
N PRO A 14 19.39 9.78 0.71
CA PRO A 14 19.69 10.51 -0.51
C PRO A 14 18.54 10.40 -1.52
N GLU A 15 18.13 11.51 -2.07
CA GLU A 15 16.98 11.58 -3.00
C GLU A 15 17.16 10.69 -4.23
N GLU A 16 18.40 10.56 -4.72
CA GLU A 16 18.73 9.72 -5.87
C GLU A 16 18.46 8.22 -5.65
N LEU A 17 18.32 7.78 -4.39
CA LEU A 17 17.98 6.39 -4.07
C LEU A 17 16.48 6.09 -4.13
N ILE A 18 15.65 7.12 -4.21
CA ILE A 18 14.20 6.93 -4.40
C ILE A 18 13.96 6.53 -5.85
N ALA A 19 13.53 5.29 -6.06
CA ALA A 19 13.33 4.73 -7.39
C ALA A 19 12.19 5.45 -8.12
N GLN A 20 12.45 5.94 -9.32
CA GLN A 20 11.48 6.63 -10.16
C GLN A 20 10.79 5.70 -11.15
N ASP A 21 11.48 4.66 -11.57
CA ASP A 21 11.00 3.72 -12.57
C ASP A 21 11.06 2.29 -12.04
N PRO A 22 10.07 1.44 -12.40
CA PRO A 22 10.14 0.02 -12.09
C PRO A 22 11.25 -0.65 -12.93
N LEU A 23 11.84 -1.71 -12.37
CA LEU A 23 12.79 -2.54 -13.11
C LEU A 23 12.08 -3.26 -14.26
N GLU A 24 12.79 -3.55 -15.34
CA GLU A 24 12.24 -4.29 -16.48
C GLU A 24 11.69 -5.65 -16.05
N ASP A 25 12.45 -6.41 -15.27
CA ASP A 25 12.01 -7.63 -14.60
C ASP A 25 11.74 -7.31 -13.13
N ARG A 26 10.47 -7.38 -12.73
CA ARG A 26 10.06 -6.99 -11.37
C ARG A 26 10.66 -7.85 -10.27
N SER A 27 10.98 -9.11 -10.53
CA SER A 27 11.59 -10.01 -9.55
C SER A 27 13.12 -9.93 -9.50
N SER A 28 13.73 -9.11 -10.35
CA SER A 28 15.19 -8.88 -10.34
C SER A 28 15.66 -7.87 -9.28
N SER A 29 14.76 -7.31 -8.49
CA SER A 29 15.09 -6.41 -7.39
C SER A 29 15.97 -7.09 -6.35
N ARG A 30 16.71 -6.29 -5.60
CA ARG A 30 17.51 -6.78 -4.48
C ARG A 30 16.60 -7.09 -3.29
N LEU A 31 17.03 -8.04 -2.49
CA LEU A 31 16.37 -8.44 -1.27
C LEU A 31 17.36 -8.37 -0.11
N MET A 32 17.04 -7.56 0.90
CA MET A 32 17.76 -7.56 2.17
C MET A 32 17.02 -8.46 3.14
N VAL A 33 17.68 -9.51 3.65
CA VAL A 33 17.11 -10.38 4.67
C VAL A 33 17.57 -9.90 6.03
N LEU A 34 16.62 -9.55 6.89
CA LEU A 34 16.86 -9.06 8.24
C LEU A 34 16.39 -10.10 9.26
N ASP A 35 17.33 -10.58 10.09
CA ASP A 35 17.00 -11.37 11.26
C ASP A 35 16.53 -10.44 12.37
N ARG A 36 15.25 -10.56 12.74
CA ARG A 36 14.65 -9.66 13.74
C ARG A 36 15.18 -9.83 15.15
N GLN A 37 15.78 -10.97 15.45
CA GLN A 37 16.34 -11.25 16.78
C GLN A 37 17.74 -10.69 16.93
N THR A 38 18.59 -10.90 15.93
CA THR A 38 20.00 -10.52 15.97
C THR A 38 20.28 -9.17 15.32
N GLY A 39 19.45 -8.73 14.38
CA GLY A 39 19.70 -7.56 13.55
C GLY A 39 20.66 -7.81 12.38
N ASP A 40 21.11 -9.05 12.19
CA ASP A 40 21.98 -9.41 11.09
C ASP A 40 21.26 -9.28 9.75
N VAL A 41 22.00 -8.85 8.72
CA VAL A 41 21.46 -8.68 7.37
C VAL A 41 22.22 -9.53 6.37
N GLU A 42 21.49 -10.04 5.37
CA GLU A 42 22.04 -10.72 4.20
C GLU A 42 21.57 -10.00 2.95
N HIS A 43 22.41 -9.98 1.92
CA HIS A 43 22.11 -9.35 0.64
C HIS A 43 21.82 -10.41 -0.41
N LYS A 44 20.62 -10.38 -0.96
CA LYS A 44 20.11 -11.37 -1.93
C LYS A 44 19.38 -10.66 -3.08
N HIS A 45 18.81 -11.43 -3.98
CA HIS A 45 17.85 -10.97 -4.97
C HIS A 45 16.46 -11.51 -4.61
N PHE A 46 15.42 -10.87 -5.11
CA PHE A 46 14.05 -11.20 -4.69
C PHE A 46 13.68 -12.66 -4.97
N THR A 47 14.16 -13.23 -6.06
CA THR A 47 13.94 -14.64 -6.39
C THR A 47 14.52 -15.60 -5.34
N ASP A 48 15.48 -15.15 -4.55
CA ASP A 48 16.08 -15.93 -3.47
C ASP A 48 15.18 -16.11 -2.26
N ILE A 49 13.98 -15.51 -2.24
CA ILE A 49 13.00 -15.76 -1.18
C ILE A 49 12.68 -17.24 -1.07
N LEU A 50 12.81 -18.00 -2.16
CA LEU A 50 12.59 -19.45 -2.17
C LEU A 50 13.53 -20.18 -1.22
N GLU A 51 14.70 -19.62 -0.92
CA GLU A 51 15.65 -20.18 0.05
C GLU A 51 15.19 -19.99 1.51
N TYR A 52 14.29 -19.04 1.75
CA TYR A 52 13.84 -18.64 3.08
C TYR A 52 12.44 -19.13 3.42
N LEU A 53 11.64 -19.46 2.42
CA LEU A 53 10.31 -20.05 2.60
C LEU A 53 10.45 -21.55 2.85
N ARG A 54 9.51 -22.12 3.61
CA ARG A 54 9.49 -23.52 4.00
C ARG A 54 8.14 -24.16 3.66
N PRO A 55 8.12 -25.46 3.30
CA PRO A 55 6.85 -26.17 3.21
C PRO A 55 6.03 -25.99 4.49
N GLY A 56 4.75 -25.72 4.35
CA GLY A 56 3.86 -25.44 5.49
C GLY A 56 3.74 -23.97 5.87
N ASP A 57 4.54 -23.08 5.28
CA ASP A 57 4.35 -21.63 5.42
C ASP A 57 3.09 -21.18 4.65
N CYS A 58 2.56 -20.04 5.01
CA CYS A 58 1.50 -19.34 4.28
C CYS A 58 1.96 -17.93 3.93
N LEU A 59 1.95 -17.63 2.65
CA LEU A 59 2.24 -16.28 2.13
C LEU A 59 0.91 -15.55 1.99
N VAL A 60 0.77 -14.39 2.63
CA VAL A 60 -0.48 -13.60 2.56
C VAL A 60 -0.27 -12.38 1.70
N ILE A 61 -1.07 -12.28 0.65
CA ILE A 61 -1.00 -11.22 -0.35
C ILE A 61 -2.27 -10.37 -0.34
N ASN A 62 -2.13 -9.11 -0.71
CA ASN A 62 -3.24 -8.18 -0.85
C ASN A 62 -3.63 -8.08 -2.33
N ASN A 63 -4.82 -8.57 -2.68
CA ASN A 63 -5.31 -8.65 -4.06
C ASN A 63 -6.08 -7.43 -4.53
N THR A 64 -5.94 -6.32 -3.83
CA THR A 64 -6.56 -5.06 -4.26
C THR A 64 -6.03 -4.60 -5.60
N LYS A 65 -6.88 -3.93 -6.36
CA LYS A 65 -6.51 -3.36 -7.67
C LYS A 65 -6.59 -1.84 -7.63
N VAL A 66 -5.55 -1.19 -8.13
CA VAL A 66 -5.52 0.26 -8.28
C VAL A 66 -6.44 0.67 -9.42
N ILE A 67 -7.32 1.62 -9.17
CA ILE A 67 -8.16 2.22 -10.20
C ILE A 67 -7.42 3.42 -10.80
N PRO A 68 -7.60 3.71 -12.10
CA PRO A 68 -7.01 4.89 -12.74
C PRO A 68 -7.75 6.16 -12.30
N ALA A 69 -7.57 6.52 -11.04
CA ALA A 69 -8.41 7.44 -10.28
C ALA A 69 -8.04 8.92 -10.48
N ARG A 70 -7.00 9.21 -11.26
CA ARG A 70 -6.55 10.58 -11.52
C ARG A 70 -7.16 11.10 -12.81
N LEU A 71 -8.03 12.09 -12.70
CA LEU A 71 -8.80 12.65 -13.82
C LEU A 71 -8.39 14.08 -14.09
N PHE A 72 -8.27 14.43 -15.38
CA PHE A 72 -8.02 15.80 -15.83
C PHE A 72 -9.24 16.31 -16.58
N GLY A 73 -9.77 17.43 -16.11
CA GLY A 73 -10.94 18.07 -16.71
C GLY A 73 -10.81 19.58 -16.78
N VAL A 74 -11.88 20.19 -17.17
CA VAL A 74 -12.00 21.66 -17.25
C VAL A 74 -13.30 22.10 -16.60
N LYS A 75 -13.30 23.29 -16.01
CA LYS A 75 -14.54 23.92 -15.56
C LYS A 75 -15.42 24.22 -16.77
N GLU A 76 -16.69 23.88 -16.65
CA GLU A 76 -17.66 24.06 -17.74
C GLU A 76 -17.74 25.52 -18.21
N ASP A 77 -17.70 26.48 -17.27
CA ASP A 77 -17.87 27.90 -17.56
C ASP A 77 -16.59 28.59 -18.09
N THR A 78 -15.48 28.43 -17.38
CA THR A 78 -14.24 29.18 -17.65
C THR A 78 -13.22 28.39 -18.47
N GLN A 79 -13.41 27.07 -18.66
CA GLN A 79 -12.44 26.17 -19.26
C GLN A 79 -11.11 26.07 -18.49
N ALA A 80 -11.10 26.51 -17.23
CA ALA A 80 -9.92 26.39 -16.38
C ALA A 80 -9.63 24.90 -16.08
N LYS A 81 -8.36 24.53 -16.18
CA LYS A 81 -7.90 23.17 -15.93
C LYS A 81 -8.09 22.78 -14.47
N ILE A 82 -8.61 21.60 -14.25
CA ILE A 82 -8.83 21.00 -12.93
C ILE A 82 -8.36 19.56 -12.95
N GLU A 83 -7.61 19.17 -11.92
CA GLU A 83 -7.24 17.80 -11.64
C GLU A 83 -8.08 17.26 -10.49
N VAL A 84 -8.69 16.10 -10.69
CA VAL A 84 -9.51 15.42 -9.68
C VAL A 84 -8.92 14.05 -9.41
N LEU A 85 -8.68 13.75 -8.14
CA LEU A 85 -8.23 12.45 -7.69
C LEU A 85 -9.32 11.78 -6.86
N LEU A 86 -9.83 10.65 -7.34
CA LEU A 86 -10.88 9.88 -6.68
C LEU A 86 -10.31 9.17 -5.45
N LEU A 87 -10.93 9.35 -4.29
CA LEU A 87 -10.49 8.75 -3.04
C LEU A 87 -11.41 7.64 -2.56
N LYS A 88 -12.71 7.92 -2.49
CA LYS A 88 -13.69 7.00 -1.92
C LYS A 88 -15.04 7.17 -2.59
N ARG A 89 -15.60 6.07 -3.07
CA ARG A 89 -16.95 6.03 -3.63
C ARG A 89 -17.97 6.03 -2.49
N LYS A 90 -18.97 6.88 -2.64
CA LYS A 90 -20.15 6.95 -1.77
C LYS A 90 -21.38 6.57 -2.57
N GLU A 91 -22.56 6.72 -1.98
CA GLU A 91 -23.82 6.43 -2.65
C GLU A 91 -24.12 7.42 -3.79
N ASN A 92 -24.96 7.01 -4.75
CA ASN A 92 -25.50 7.84 -5.83
C ASN A 92 -24.43 8.47 -6.73
N ASP A 93 -23.37 7.74 -7.05
CA ASP A 93 -22.26 8.23 -7.88
C ASP A 93 -21.54 9.47 -7.32
N ILE A 94 -21.58 9.63 -6.03
CA ILE A 94 -20.82 10.66 -5.32
C ILE A 94 -19.50 10.05 -4.88
N TRP A 95 -18.41 10.79 -5.13
CA TRP A 95 -17.07 10.42 -4.71
C TRP A 95 -16.47 11.50 -3.82
N GLU A 96 -15.81 11.09 -2.76
CA GLU A 96 -14.87 11.96 -2.06
C GLU A 96 -13.60 12.06 -2.90
N THR A 97 -13.11 13.29 -3.11
CA THR A 97 -12.03 13.58 -4.05
C THR A 97 -11.07 14.63 -3.50
N LEU A 98 -9.84 14.60 -4.03
CA LEU A 98 -8.92 15.74 -3.95
C LEU A 98 -8.99 16.51 -5.26
N VAL A 99 -9.10 17.84 -5.18
CA VAL A 99 -9.21 18.69 -6.36
C VAL A 99 -8.09 19.72 -6.36
N LYS A 100 -7.42 19.87 -7.50
CA LYS A 100 -6.37 20.90 -7.72
C LYS A 100 -6.70 21.75 -8.95
N PRO A 101 -6.66 23.07 -8.83
CA PRO A 101 -6.55 23.85 -7.60
C PRO A 101 -7.87 23.92 -6.84
N GLY A 102 -7.82 23.70 -5.53
CA GLY A 102 -9.01 23.64 -4.68
C GLY A 102 -9.87 24.92 -4.69
N LYS A 103 -9.24 26.08 -4.76
CA LYS A 103 -9.93 27.37 -4.81
C LYS A 103 -10.85 27.55 -6.02
N LYS A 104 -10.65 26.75 -7.08
CA LYS A 104 -11.50 26.75 -8.28
C LYS A 104 -12.68 25.78 -8.20
N ALA A 105 -12.78 25.02 -7.13
CA ALA A 105 -13.75 23.92 -6.98
C ALA A 105 -14.67 24.16 -5.76
N LYS A 106 -15.46 25.23 -5.83
CA LYS A 106 -16.49 25.52 -4.82
C LYS A 106 -17.75 24.69 -5.11
N PRO A 107 -18.62 24.45 -4.09
CA PRO A 107 -19.91 23.82 -4.33
C PRO A 107 -20.67 24.51 -5.47
N GLY A 108 -21.26 23.70 -6.35
CA GLY A 108 -21.92 24.17 -7.57
C GLY A 108 -21.03 24.20 -8.81
N THR A 109 -19.71 24.05 -8.66
CA THR A 109 -18.79 24.00 -9.81
C THR A 109 -19.05 22.75 -10.63
N LYS A 110 -19.20 22.91 -11.95
CA LYS A 110 -19.34 21.81 -12.91
C LYS A 110 -18.02 21.59 -13.65
N ILE A 111 -17.61 20.35 -13.77
CA ILE A 111 -16.35 19.93 -14.38
C ILE A 111 -16.66 18.96 -15.51
N VAL A 112 -16.00 19.14 -16.64
CA VAL A 112 -16.14 18.30 -17.84
C VAL A 112 -14.85 17.54 -18.08
N PHE A 113 -14.98 16.22 -18.24
CA PHE A 113 -13.87 15.31 -18.54
C PHE A 113 -14.11 14.62 -19.88
N GLY A 114 -13.05 14.47 -20.68
CA GLY A 114 -13.13 13.70 -21.93
C GLY A 114 -14.18 14.22 -22.89
N GLU A 115 -14.25 15.54 -23.11
CA GLU A 115 -15.20 16.17 -24.04
C GLU A 115 -16.68 15.87 -23.72
N GLY A 116 -16.99 15.62 -22.44
CA GLY A 116 -18.34 15.35 -21.99
C GLY A 116 -18.68 13.86 -21.77
N LEU A 117 -17.74 12.97 -21.98
CA LEU A 117 -17.91 11.55 -21.67
C LEU A 117 -18.22 11.35 -20.17
N LEU A 118 -17.66 12.20 -19.33
CA LEU A 118 -17.91 12.25 -17.90
C LEU A 118 -18.06 13.70 -17.45
N THR A 119 -19.08 13.98 -16.65
CA THR A 119 -19.25 15.28 -16.01
C THR A 119 -19.38 15.12 -14.51
N GLY A 120 -18.96 16.12 -13.76
CA GLY A 120 -19.07 16.13 -12.31
C GLY A 120 -19.52 17.47 -11.78
N GLU A 121 -20.22 17.46 -10.66
CA GLU A 121 -20.61 18.66 -9.93
C GLU A 121 -20.11 18.58 -8.50
N VAL A 122 -19.40 19.61 -8.05
CA VAL A 122 -18.99 19.71 -6.66
C VAL A 122 -20.23 19.99 -5.81
N VAL A 123 -20.56 19.06 -4.92
CA VAL A 123 -21.77 19.17 -4.08
C VAL A 123 -21.46 19.63 -2.67
N ASP A 124 -20.24 19.38 -2.16
CA ASP A 124 -19.85 19.80 -0.82
C ASP A 124 -18.33 19.84 -0.66
N VAL A 125 -17.86 20.47 0.39
CA VAL A 125 -16.47 20.45 0.86
C VAL A 125 -16.47 19.81 2.23
N VAL A 126 -15.67 18.76 2.40
CA VAL A 126 -15.60 17.96 3.63
C VAL A 126 -14.24 18.10 4.31
N GLU A 127 -13.98 17.28 5.31
CA GLU A 127 -12.75 17.31 6.10
C GLU A 127 -11.48 17.33 5.23
N GLU A 128 -10.45 18.00 5.71
CA GLU A 128 -9.16 18.16 5.02
C GLU A 128 -9.25 18.89 3.67
N GLY A 129 -10.36 19.57 3.40
CA GLY A 129 -10.60 20.28 2.14
C GLY A 129 -10.95 19.38 0.97
N ASN A 130 -11.26 18.12 1.20
CA ASN A 130 -11.71 17.21 0.15
C ASN A 130 -13.06 17.67 -0.40
N ARG A 131 -13.34 17.35 -1.66
CA ARG A 131 -14.60 17.68 -2.32
C ARG A 131 -15.43 16.43 -2.53
N LEU A 132 -16.73 16.55 -2.28
CA LEU A 132 -17.69 15.56 -2.74
C LEU A 132 -18.13 15.98 -4.14
N ILE A 133 -17.95 15.08 -5.11
CA ILE A 133 -18.34 15.31 -6.50
C ILE A 133 -19.34 14.25 -6.90
N GLN A 134 -20.48 14.68 -7.43
CA GLN A 134 -21.45 13.80 -8.06
C GLN A 134 -21.14 13.71 -9.55
N PHE A 135 -20.95 12.48 -10.05
CA PHE A 135 -20.65 12.23 -11.44
C PHE A 135 -21.89 11.84 -12.22
N HIS A 136 -21.92 12.28 -13.48
CA HIS A 136 -22.95 11.95 -14.46
C HIS A 136 -22.28 11.36 -15.70
N TYR A 137 -22.78 10.22 -16.18
CA TYR A 137 -22.23 9.48 -17.30
C TYR A 137 -23.28 8.50 -17.83
N GLU A 138 -23.01 8.00 -19.02
CA GLU A 138 -23.77 6.88 -19.60
C GLU A 138 -22.86 5.64 -19.67
N GLY A 139 -23.39 4.48 -19.31
CA GLY A 139 -22.66 3.23 -19.34
C GLY A 139 -22.02 2.85 -18.01
N ILE A 140 -20.87 2.23 -18.08
CA ILE A 140 -20.14 1.70 -16.92
C ILE A 140 -19.02 2.65 -16.52
N PHE A 141 -19.05 3.11 -15.25
CA PHE A 141 -18.11 4.08 -14.73
C PHE A 141 -16.65 3.60 -14.82
N GLU A 142 -16.40 2.33 -14.52
CA GLU A 142 -15.08 1.72 -14.57
C GLU A 142 -14.48 1.73 -15.98
N GLU A 143 -15.29 1.53 -17.01
CA GLU A 143 -14.85 1.62 -18.40
C GLU A 143 -14.49 3.06 -18.81
N ILE A 144 -15.24 4.03 -18.30
CA ILE A 144 -14.94 5.45 -18.50
C ILE A 144 -13.63 5.83 -17.82
N LEU A 145 -13.41 5.36 -16.60
CA LEU A 145 -12.15 5.56 -15.90
C LEU A 145 -10.95 4.97 -16.66
N ASP A 146 -11.11 3.78 -17.23
CA ASP A 146 -10.06 3.16 -18.04
C ASP A 146 -9.68 4.00 -19.26
N GLN A 147 -10.63 4.74 -19.84
CA GLN A 147 -10.37 5.63 -20.97
C GLN A 147 -9.76 6.96 -20.54
N LEU A 148 -10.26 7.57 -19.49
CA LEU A 148 -9.94 8.95 -19.11
C LEU A 148 -8.92 9.04 -17.98
N GLY A 149 -8.91 8.06 -17.09
CA GLY A 149 -8.13 8.10 -15.85
C GLY A 149 -6.67 7.74 -16.04
N GLN A 150 -5.84 8.29 -15.18
CA GLN A 150 -4.43 7.94 -15.07
C GLN A 150 -4.17 7.29 -13.71
N MET A 151 -3.12 6.44 -13.65
CA MET A 151 -2.70 5.81 -12.39
C MET A 151 -2.23 6.89 -11.42
N PRO A 152 -2.75 6.89 -10.17
CA PRO A 152 -2.33 7.83 -9.15
C PRO A 152 -1.01 7.38 -8.52
N LEU A 153 0.12 7.78 -9.10
CA LEU A 153 1.43 7.46 -8.55
C LEU A 153 1.70 8.25 -7.26
N PRO A 154 2.51 7.68 -6.35
CA PRO A 154 2.94 8.41 -5.16
C PRO A 154 3.62 9.73 -5.51
N PRO A 155 3.50 10.77 -4.65
CA PRO A 155 4.02 12.11 -4.95
C PRO A 155 5.53 12.18 -5.20
N TYR A 156 6.29 11.20 -4.70
CA TYR A 156 7.75 11.15 -4.86
C TYR A 156 8.19 10.62 -6.22
N ILE A 157 7.28 10.04 -6.99
CA ILE A 157 7.54 9.57 -8.35
C ILE A 157 7.15 10.69 -9.31
N THR A 158 8.16 11.27 -9.95
CA THR A 158 7.99 12.40 -10.87
C THR A 158 8.01 11.96 -12.33
N HIS A 159 8.51 10.75 -12.61
CA HIS A 159 8.51 10.19 -13.95
C HIS A 159 7.13 9.65 -14.34
N GLN A 160 6.76 9.84 -15.60
CA GLN A 160 5.54 9.24 -16.13
C GLN A 160 5.76 7.74 -16.37
N LEU A 161 4.81 6.95 -15.92
CA LEU A 161 4.86 5.50 -16.06
C LEU A 161 4.60 5.11 -17.53
N LYS A 162 5.53 4.38 -18.15
CA LYS A 162 5.40 3.92 -19.54
C LYS A 162 4.32 2.85 -19.72
N ASP A 163 4.23 1.94 -18.74
CA ASP A 163 3.23 0.88 -18.70
C ASP A 163 2.48 0.95 -17.37
N LYS A 164 1.20 1.30 -17.42
CA LYS A 164 0.35 1.43 -16.24
C LYS A 164 0.24 0.13 -15.43
N ASN A 165 0.39 -1.03 -16.09
CA ASN A 165 0.32 -2.33 -15.42
C ASN A 165 1.53 -2.59 -14.50
N ARG A 166 2.58 -1.80 -14.60
CA ARG A 166 3.73 -1.91 -13.71
C ARG A 166 3.45 -1.35 -12.32
N TYR A 167 2.41 -0.51 -12.17
CA TYR A 167 1.90 -0.10 -10.85
C TYR A 167 0.68 -0.93 -10.45
N GLN A 168 0.77 -2.23 -10.70
CA GLN A 168 -0.26 -3.21 -10.39
C GLN A 168 0.42 -4.55 -10.10
N THR A 169 -0.04 -5.26 -9.06
CA THR A 169 0.44 -6.62 -8.80
C THR A 169 -0.10 -7.58 -9.86
N VAL A 170 0.58 -8.69 -10.08
CA VAL A 170 0.13 -9.71 -11.05
C VAL A 170 -1.13 -10.45 -10.59
N TYR A 171 -1.50 -10.29 -9.33
CA TYR A 171 -2.68 -10.90 -8.72
C TYR A 171 -3.78 -9.89 -8.36
N ALA A 172 -3.67 -8.66 -8.82
CA ALA A 172 -4.69 -7.64 -8.59
C ALA A 172 -6.06 -8.10 -9.09
N LYS A 173 -7.09 -8.00 -8.26
CA LYS A 173 -8.40 -8.56 -8.54
C LYS A 173 -9.56 -7.60 -8.27
N TYR A 174 -9.62 -7.01 -7.08
CA TYR A 174 -10.75 -6.17 -6.66
C TYR A 174 -10.43 -4.69 -6.73
N ASP A 175 -11.13 -3.97 -7.60
CA ASP A 175 -11.00 -2.52 -7.76
C ASP A 175 -11.31 -1.77 -6.46
N GLY A 176 -10.56 -0.73 -6.17
CA GLY A 176 -10.87 0.14 -5.03
C GLY A 176 -9.68 0.85 -4.40
N SER A 177 -8.46 0.56 -4.83
CA SER A 177 -7.27 1.21 -4.27
C SER A 177 -6.86 2.46 -5.02
N ALA A 178 -6.44 3.47 -4.27
CA ALA A 178 -5.76 4.66 -4.78
C ALA A 178 -4.25 4.46 -4.91
N ALA A 179 -3.71 3.40 -4.29
CA ALA A 179 -2.29 3.08 -4.34
C ALA A 179 -2.09 1.56 -4.39
N ALA A 180 -1.01 1.11 -5.04
CA ALA A 180 -0.67 -0.30 -5.10
C ALA A 180 -0.07 -0.79 -3.77
N PRO A 181 -0.32 -2.06 -3.38
CA PRO A 181 0.43 -2.71 -2.31
C PRO A 181 1.82 -3.08 -2.83
N THR A 182 2.76 -2.14 -2.70
CA THR A 182 4.00 -2.12 -3.49
C THR A 182 4.96 -3.28 -3.23
N ALA A 183 4.95 -3.89 -2.06
CA ALA A 183 5.75 -5.09 -1.80
C ALA A 183 5.35 -6.25 -2.71
N GLY A 184 4.09 -6.33 -3.10
CA GLY A 184 3.59 -7.33 -4.03
C GLY A 184 4.07 -7.14 -5.48
N LEU A 185 4.55 -5.95 -5.82
CA LEU A 185 5.03 -5.65 -7.17
C LEU A 185 6.27 -6.48 -7.58
N HIS A 186 6.98 -7.02 -6.62
CA HIS A 186 8.17 -7.86 -6.88
C HIS A 186 7.83 -9.24 -7.43
N PHE A 187 6.60 -9.72 -7.17
CA PHE A 187 6.19 -11.06 -7.58
C PHE A 187 5.78 -11.12 -9.05
N THR A 188 6.31 -12.14 -9.73
CA THR A 188 5.82 -12.60 -11.03
C THR A 188 4.89 -13.78 -10.81
N LYS A 189 4.08 -14.12 -11.81
CA LYS A 189 3.25 -15.34 -11.78
C LYS A 189 4.11 -16.60 -11.64
N GLU A 190 5.24 -16.61 -12.33
CA GLU A 190 6.20 -17.71 -12.32
C GLU A 190 6.79 -17.92 -10.92
N LEU A 191 7.17 -16.85 -10.23
CA LEU A 191 7.69 -16.93 -8.86
C LEU A 191 6.63 -17.44 -7.88
N LEU A 192 5.38 -16.97 -8.02
CA LEU A 192 4.26 -17.45 -7.19
C LEU A 192 3.98 -18.95 -7.40
N GLU A 193 4.08 -19.43 -8.64
CA GLU A 193 3.93 -20.86 -8.92
C GLU A 193 5.04 -21.67 -8.25
N LYS A 194 6.29 -21.21 -8.28
CA LYS A 194 7.40 -21.86 -7.58
C LYS A 194 7.19 -21.89 -6.06
N VAL A 195 6.64 -20.83 -5.50
CA VAL A 195 6.27 -20.78 -4.08
C VAL A 195 5.26 -21.88 -3.74
N LYS A 196 4.20 -22.01 -4.55
CA LYS A 196 3.19 -23.06 -4.37
C LYS A 196 3.77 -24.47 -4.49
N GLU A 197 4.65 -24.68 -5.47
CA GLU A 197 5.31 -25.98 -5.71
C GLU A 197 6.16 -26.44 -4.51
N MET A 198 6.63 -25.48 -3.70
CA MET A 198 7.38 -25.77 -2.47
C MET A 198 6.50 -26.30 -1.34
N GLY A 199 5.18 -26.27 -1.47
CA GLY A 199 4.26 -26.57 -0.38
C GLY A 199 3.94 -25.39 0.51
N VAL A 200 4.09 -24.16 0.00
CA VAL A 200 3.71 -22.91 0.66
C VAL A 200 2.32 -22.53 0.18
N ASP A 201 1.38 -22.37 1.12
CA ASP A 201 0.05 -21.87 0.80
C ASP A 201 0.10 -20.36 0.48
N ILE A 202 -0.78 -19.91 -0.42
CA ILE A 202 -0.99 -18.50 -0.70
C ILE A 202 -2.42 -18.15 -0.31
N ALA A 203 -2.55 -17.23 0.63
CA ALA A 203 -3.84 -16.70 1.07
C ALA A 203 -3.99 -15.26 0.57
N GLU A 204 -5.16 -14.94 0.02
CA GLU A 204 -5.46 -13.61 -0.50
C GLU A 204 -6.39 -12.88 0.45
N VAL A 205 -5.98 -11.70 0.88
CA VAL A 205 -6.82 -10.75 1.61
C VAL A 205 -7.01 -9.50 0.74
N THR A 206 -7.92 -8.64 1.13
CA THR A 206 -8.16 -7.38 0.41
C THR A 206 -8.11 -6.22 1.39
N LEU A 207 -7.29 -5.22 1.08
CA LEU A 207 -7.34 -3.92 1.74
C LEU A 207 -7.20 -2.87 0.65
N HIS A 208 -8.20 -2.00 0.55
CA HIS A 208 -8.17 -0.90 -0.41
C HIS A 208 -7.31 0.23 0.14
N VAL A 209 -6.13 0.40 -0.45
CA VAL A 209 -5.13 1.35 0.00
C VAL A 209 -5.56 2.77 -0.34
N GLY A 210 -5.66 3.62 0.66
CA GLY A 210 -5.95 5.03 0.49
C GLY A 210 -4.70 5.89 0.34
N LEU A 211 -4.87 7.13 -0.11
CA LEU A 211 -3.77 8.08 -0.27
C LEU A 211 -3.09 8.50 1.04
N GLY A 212 -3.75 8.28 2.16
CA GLY A 212 -3.18 8.58 3.48
C GLY A 212 -1.83 7.91 3.73
N THR A 213 -1.57 6.77 3.08
CA THR A 213 -0.29 6.05 3.15
C THR A 213 0.90 6.92 2.71
N PHE A 214 0.66 7.89 1.81
CA PHE A 214 1.70 8.77 1.26
C PHE A 214 1.75 10.14 1.94
N ARG A 215 0.85 10.42 2.87
CA ARG A 215 0.86 11.68 3.60
C ARG A 215 1.91 11.63 4.71
N PRO A 216 2.77 12.67 4.83
CA PRO A 216 3.75 12.70 5.91
C PRO A 216 3.07 12.82 7.27
N VAL A 217 3.72 12.27 8.29
CA VAL A 217 3.31 12.45 9.67
C VAL A 217 3.55 13.91 10.06
N LYS A 218 2.51 14.58 10.55
CA LYS A 218 2.53 16.03 10.84
C LYS A 218 2.64 16.38 12.31
N VAL A 219 2.85 15.39 13.17
CA VAL A 219 2.96 15.56 14.62
C VAL A 219 4.35 15.15 15.09
N ASP A 220 4.77 15.65 16.24
CA ASP A 220 6.07 15.30 16.83
C ASP A 220 6.00 14.03 17.67
N ASN A 221 4.92 13.84 18.41
CA ASN A 221 4.71 12.65 19.22
C ASN A 221 3.93 11.59 18.43
N VAL A 222 4.46 10.37 18.41
CA VAL A 222 3.82 9.24 17.71
C VAL A 222 2.37 9.03 18.15
N LEU A 223 2.08 9.20 19.45
CA LEU A 223 0.73 9.00 20.01
C LEU A 223 -0.31 10.00 19.52
N ASP A 224 0.11 11.14 18.98
CA ASP A 224 -0.80 12.18 18.47
C ASP A 224 -1.18 11.96 17.01
N HIS A 225 -0.57 10.99 16.35
CA HIS A 225 -0.89 10.66 14.94
C HIS A 225 -2.15 9.82 14.85
N HIS A 226 -3.02 10.17 13.91
CA HIS A 226 -4.23 9.42 13.58
C HIS A 226 -4.13 8.85 12.17
N MET A 227 -4.39 7.55 12.06
CA MET A 227 -4.42 6.85 10.77
C MET A 227 -5.73 7.10 10.04
N HIS A 228 -5.67 7.13 8.71
CA HIS A 228 -6.87 7.15 7.87
C HIS A 228 -7.54 5.78 7.87
N SER A 229 -8.88 5.78 7.76
CA SER A 229 -9.68 4.56 7.69
C SER A 229 -9.58 3.92 6.31
N GLU A 230 -9.32 2.62 6.26
CA GLU A 230 -9.23 1.84 5.03
C GLU A 230 -10.10 0.58 5.12
N PHE A 231 -10.76 0.23 4.02
CA PHE A 231 -11.66 -0.92 3.97
C PHE A 231 -10.90 -2.20 3.70
N TYR A 232 -11.18 -3.25 4.48
CA TYR A 232 -10.57 -4.56 4.31
C TYR A 232 -11.60 -5.69 4.28
N MET A 233 -11.22 -6.80 3.67
CA MET A 233 -11.99 -8.05 3.66
C MET A 233 -11.05 -9.24 3.85
N VAL A 234 -11.51 -10.22 4.62
CA VAL A 234 -10.89 -11.54 4.75
C VAL A 234 -11.94 -12.57 4.44
N SER A 235 -11.70 -13.40 3.42
CA SER A 235 -12.63 -14.48 3.06
C SER A 235 -12.52 -15.66 4.03
N ALA A 236 -13.55 -16.51 4.05
CA ALA A 236 -13.53 -17.76 4.82
C ALA A 236 -12.37 -18.66 4.38
N GLU A 237 -12.09 -18.73 3.07
CA GLU A 237 -10.99 -19.51 2.51
C GLU A 237 -9.63 -19.02 3.01
N ALA A 238 -9.39 -17.71 2.97
CA ALA A 238 -8.14 -17.13 3.47
C ALA A 238 -7.97 -17.36 4.96
N ALA A 239 -9.03 -17.14 5.75
CA ALA A 239 -9.02 -17.37 7.19
C ALA A 239 -8.66 -18.82 7.51
N GLU A 240 -9.26 -19.78 6.82
CA GLU A 240 -8.98 -21.21 7.01
C GLU A 240 -7.52 -21.56 6.71
N LYS A 241 -6.97 -21.09 5.59
CA LYS A 241 -5.57 -21.32 5.22
C LYS A 241 -4.61 -20.81 6.28
N ILE A 242 -4.82 -19.61 6.74
CA ILE A 242 -3.95 -18.95 7.73
C ILE A 242 -4.06 -19.66 9.08
N ASN A 243 -5.27 -19.94 9.56
CA ASN A 243 -5.48 -20.64 10.82
C ASN A 243 -4.88 -22.04 10.80
N ARG A 244 -5.04 -22.77 9.70
CA ARG A 244 -4.46 -24.10 9.53
C ARG A 244 -2.94 -24.05 9.56
N THR A 245 -2.33 -23.08 8.92
CA THR A 245 -0.88 -22.87 8.94
C THR A 245 -0.38 -22.70 10.37
N LYS A 246 -1.02 -21.85 11.14
CA LYS A 246 -0.65 -21.61 12.54
C LYS A 246 -0.87 -22.85 13.41
N ALA A 247 -1.97 -23.56 13.23
CA ALA A 247 -2.29 -24.78 13.97
C ALA A 247 -1.26 -25.89 13.71
N ASN A 248 -0.68 -25.94 12.52
CA ASN A 248 0.33 -26.92 12.11
C ASN A 248 1.77 -26.48 12.42
N GLY A 249 1.97 -25.38 13.13
CA GLY A 249 3.30 -24.85 13.48
C GLY A 249 4.03 -24.19 12.34
N GLY A 250 3.35 -23.89 11.22
CA GLY A 250 3.90 -23.13 10.10
C GLY A 250 3.96 -21.63 10.38
N ARG A 251 4.60 -20.91 9.47
CA ARG A 251 4.77 -19.46 9.58
C ARG A 251 3.80 -18.73 8.65
N VAL A 252 3.26 -17.63 9.15
CA VAL A 252 2.48 -16.69 8.34
C VAL A 252 3.40 -15.53 7.93
N ILE A 253 3.67 -15.43 6.64
CA ILE A 253 4.54 -14.40 6.07
C ILE A 253 3.69 -13.43 5.26
N SER A 254 3.63 -12.20 5.73
CA SER A 254 2.83 -11.15 5.12
C SER A 254 3.61 -10.48 4.01
N VAL A 255 2.98 -10.31 2.85
CA VAL A 255 3.54 -9.51 1.75
C VAL A 255 2.95 -8.11 1.83
N GLY A 256 3.77 -7.19 2.30
CA GLY A 256 3.42 -5.78 2.45
C GLY A 256 2.80 -5.42 3.80
N THR A 257 2.94 -4.16 4.13
CA THR A 257 2.36 -3.59 5.35
C THR A 257 0.83 -3.57 5.31
N THR A 258 0.24 -3.52 4.11
CA THR A 258 -1.22 -3.56 3.95
C THR A 258 -1.80 -4.92 4.32
N SER A 259 -1.18 -6.01 3.89
CA SER A 259 -1.57 -7.36 4.32
C SER A 259 -1.41 -7.52 5.83
N THR A 260 -0.33 -6.99 6.39
CA THR A 260 -0.09 -6.98 7.84
C THR A 260 -1.20 -6.28 8.59
N ARG A 261 -1.54 -5.06 8.18
CA ARG A 261 -2.61 -4.28 8.83
C ARG A 261 -3.96 -4.96 8.72
N THR A 262 -4.23 -5.62 7.62
CA THR A 262 -5.45 -6.42 7.43
C THR A 262 -5.52 -7.56 8.43
N LEU A 263 -4.48 -8.38 8.50
CA LEU A 263 -4.44 -9.55 9.37
C LEU A 263 -4.53 -9.17 10.84
N GLU A 264 -3.75 -8.17 11.24
CA GLU A 264 -3.72 -7.73 12.64
C GLU A 264 -5.02 -7.02 13.06
N SER A 265 -5.76 -6.42 12.12
CA SER A 265 -7.08 -5.85 12.38
C SER A 265 -8.20 -6.89 12.43
N ALA A 266 -8.13 -7.91 11.57
CA ALA A 266 -9.17 -8.91 11.43
C ALA A 266 -9.12 -10.02 12.49
N ALA A 267 -7.95 -10.25 13.08
CA ALA A 267 -7.76 -11.33 14.06
C ALA A 267 -8.46 -11.04 15.39
N ASP A 268 -8.98 -12.08 16.02
CA ASP A 268 -9.50 -11.99 17.37
C ASP A 268 -8.33 -11.95 18.40
N GLU A 269 -8.66 -11.94 19.69
CA GLU A 269 -7.67 -11.87 20.78
C GLU A 269 -6.69 -13.02 20.78
N ASN A 270 -7.09 -14.16 20.25
CA ASN A 270 -6.27 -15.39 20.18
C ASN A 270 -5.49 -15.51 18.86
N GLY A 271 -5.56 -14.49 18.01
CA GLY A 271 -4.90 -14.50 16.71
C GLY A 271 -5.61 -15.33 15.64
N MET A 272 -6.85 -15.72 15.89
CA MET A 272 -7.67 -16.49 14.95
C MET A 272 -8.37 -15.55 13.98
N LEU A 273 -8.42 -15.97 12.73
CA LEU A 273 -9.12 -15.23 11.68
C LEU A 273 -10.47 -15.87 11.38
N HIS A 274 -11.44 -15.03 11.00
CA HIS A 274 -12.77 -15.43 10.58
C HIS A 274 -13.12 -14.67 9.32
N GLU A 275 -14.08 -15.15 8.55
CA GLU A 275 -14.64 -14.37 7.45
C GLU A 275 -15.17 -13.06 8.00
N THR A 276 -14.63 -11.94 7.51
CA THR A 276 -14.99 -10.61 8.02
C THR A 276 -14.68 -9.53 6.99
N SER A 277 -15.33 -8.39 7.18
CA SER A 277 -15.01 -7.16 6.47
C SER A 277 -15.23 -5.98 7.41
N GLY A 278 -14.56 -4.90 7.15
CA GLY A 278 -14.69 -3.71 7.99
C GLY A 278 -13.74 -2.59 7.60
N TRP A 279 -13.65 -1.62 8.46
CA TRP A 279 -12.76 -0.48 8.30
C TRP A 279 -11.68 -0.52 9.37
N THR A 280 -10.44 -0.27 8.99
CA THR A 280 -9.32 -0.26 9.93
C THR A 280 -8.63 1.10 9.96
N GLU A 281 -8.31 1.53 11.16
CA GLU A 281 -7.44 2.67 11.44
C GLU A 281 -6.23 2.22 12.26
N ILE A 282 -5.90 0.93 12.19
CA ILE A 282 -4.82 0.36 13.00
C ILE A 282 -3.51 1.10 12.75
N PHE A 283 -2.88 1.51 13.84
CA PHE A 283 -1.57 2.14 13.83
C PHE A 283 -0.59 1.27 14.60
N ILE A 284 0.32 0.63 13.88
CA ILE A 284 1.31 -0.29 14.48
C ILE A 284 2.63 0.44 14.66
N TYR A 285 3.09 0.50 15.88
CA TYR A 285 4.38 1.09 16.27
C TYR A 285 4.99 0.28 17.41
N PRO A 286 6.27 0.49 17.77
CA PRO A 286 6.93 -0.32 18.79
C PRO A 286 6.16 -0.42 20.11
N GLY A 287 6.06 -1.63 20.65
CA GLY A 287 5.20 -2.01 21.76
C GLY A 287 3.97 -2.82 21.34
N TYR A 288 3.62 -2.76 20.06
CA TYR A 288 2.55 -3.59 19.52
C TYR A 288 2.94 -5.07 19.52
N LYS A 289 2.03 -5.93 19.96
CA LYS A 289 2.22 -7.39 19.95
C LYS A 289 1.50 -8.00 18.77
N PHE A 290 2.26 -8.52 17.82
CA PHE A 290 1.70 -9.17 16.64
C PHE A 290 0.97 -10.46 17.01
N LYS A 291 -0.24 -10.62 16.51
CA LYS A 291 -1.11 -11.78 16.77
C LYS A 291 -1.04 -12.82 15.67
N VAL A 292 -0.74 -12.43 14.45
CA VAL A 292 -0.87 -13.28 13.26
C VAL A 292 0.45 -13.49 12.55
N ILE A 293 1.17 -12.44 12.19
CA ILE A 293 2.33 -12.57 11.32
C ILE A 293 3.58 -13.03 12.05
N ASP A 294 4.35 -13.87 11.37
CA ASP A 294 5.66 -14.38 11.82
C ASP A 294 6.81 -13.76 11.03
N GLY A 295 6.53 -13.29 9.82
CA GLY A 295 7.51 -12.65 8.95
C GLY A 295 6.83 -11.65 8.03
N LEU A 296 7.64 -10.78 7.41
CA LEU A 296 7.17 -9.69 6.57
C LEU A 296 8.09 -9.48 5.38
N ILE A 297 7.49 -9.41 4.19
CA ILE A 297 8.15 -8.93 2.98
C ILE A 297 7.65 -7.52 2.74
N THR A 298 8.56 -6.55 2.65
CA THR A 298 8.20 -5.14 2.53
C THR A 298 9.23 -4.38 1.69
N ASN A 299 8.86 -3.20 1.20
CA ASN A 299 9.83 -2.29 0.58
C ASN A 299 10.53 -1.46 1.66
N PHE A 300 11.55 -0.69 1.26
CA PHE A 300 12.16 0.31 2.11
C PHE A 300 11.29 1.55 2.14
N HIS A 301 10.98 2.02 3.33
CA HIS A 301 10.03 3.11 3.55
C HIS A 301 10.73 4.46 3.80
N LEU A 302 10.01 5.55 3.58
CA LEU A 302 10.54 6.90 3.76
C LEU A 302 10.80 7.24 5.24
N PRO A 303 11.78 8.12 5.52
CA PRO A 303 12.05 8.58 6.88
C PRO A 303 10.82 9.14 7.58
N GLN A 304 10.70 8.90 8.88
CA GLN A 304 9.63 9.39 9.74
C GLN A 304 8.22 8.92 9.35
N SER A 305 8.11 7.88 8.52
CA SER A 305 6.82 7.36 8.08
C SER A 305 6.23 6.37 9.09
N THR A 306 4.90 6.24 9.07
CA THR A 306 4.19 5.23 9.86
C THR A 306 4.64 3.81 9.49
N LEU A 307 5.13 3.62 8.28
CA LEU A 307 5.58 2.30 7.80
C LEU A 307 6.93 1.91 8.39
N VAL A 308 7.84 2.85 8.59
CA VAL A 308 9.08 2.60 9.36
C VAL A 308 8.72 2.23 10.81
N MET A 309 7.70 2.85 11.38
CA MET A 309 7.23 2.53 12.73
C MET A 309 6.68 1.10 12.81
N LEU A 310 5.89 0.67 11.83
CA LEU A 310 5.37 -0.70 11.76
C LEU A 310 6.48 -1.73 11.66
N VAL A 311 7.42 -1.52 10.77
CA VAL A 311 8.58 -2.42 10.59
C VAL A 311 9.41 -2.46 11.87
N SER A 312 9.58 -1.32 12.53
CA SER A 312 10.28 -1.19 13.83
C SER A 312 9.55 -1.94 14.95
N ALA A 313 8.23 -1.99 14.91
CA ALA A 313 7.45 -2.78 15.86
C ALA A 313 7.75 -4.27 15.74
N LEU A 314 8.01 -4.74 14.53
CA LEU A 314 8.30 -6.16 14.28
C LEU A 314 9.75 -6.54 14.58
N ALA A 315 10.71 -5.74 14.14
CA ALA A 315 12.13 -6.09 14.15
C ALA A 315 12.96 -5.35 15.21
N GLY A 316 12.37 -4.35 15.86
CA GLY A 316 13.08 -3.42 16.71
C GLY A 316 13.60 -2.20 15.96
N ARG A 317 13.41 -1.02 16.55
CA ARG A 317 13.79 0.26 15.91
C ARG A 317 15.29 0.31 15.57
N GLU A 318 16.15 -0.12 16.49
CA GLU A 318 17.60 -0.12 16.27
C GLU A 318 18.02 -1.04 15.13
N HIS A 319 17.46 -2.24 15.07
CA HIS A 319 17.71 -3.19 13.99
C HIS A 319 17.29 -2.63 12.63
N VAL A 320 16.10 -2.01 12.56
CA VAL A 320 15.57 -1.44 11.32
C VAL A 320 16.41 -0.26 10.85
N LEU A 321 16.72 0.68 11.73
CA LEU A 321 17.53 1.85 11.37
C LEU A 321 18.94 1.45 10.94
N HIS A 322 19.53 0.46 11.60
CA HIS A 322 20.84 -0.10 11.21
C HIS A 322 20.78 -0.75 9.82
N ALA A 323 19.74 -1.57 9.56
CA ALA A 323 19.53 -2.16 8.26
C ALA A 323 19.33 -1.11 7.17
N TYR A 324 18.60 -0.04 7.46
CA TYR A 324 18.39 1.07 6.52
C TYR A 324 19.68 1.85 6.25
N GLU A 325 20.52 2.07 7.25
CA GLU A 325 21.87 2.63 7.05
C GLU A 325 22.70 1.80 6.08
N ILE A 326 22.70 0.48 6.27
CA ILE A 326 23.38 -0.46 5.36
C ILE A 326 22.79 -0.36 3.95
N ALA A 327 21.47 -0.30 3.84
CA ALA A 327 20.79 -0.18 2.54
C ALA A 327 21.17 1.10 1.80
N VAL A 328 21.24 2.23 2.48
CA VAL A 328 21.71 3.49 1.89
C VAL A 328 23.15 3.38 1.43
N LYS A 329 24.04 2.84 2.25
CA LYS A 329 25.45 2.66 1.96
C LYS A 329 25.69 1.73 0.76
N GLU A 330 24.91 0.65 0.68
CA GLU A 330 24.97 -0.34 -0.39
C GLU A 330 24.12 0.06 -1.63
N LYS A 331 23.56 1.27 -1.63
CA LYS A 331 22.78 1.83 -2.73
C LYS A 331 21.58 0.98 -3.16
N TYR A 332 20.83 0.48 -2.17
CA TYR A 332 19.51 -0.08 -2.45
C TYR A 332 18.59 1.02 -2.97
N ARG A 333 17.57 0.60 -3.71
CA ARG A 333 16.52 1.48 -4.21
C ARG A 333 15.40 1.54 -3.19
N PHE A 334 14.86 2.73 -2.98
CA PHE A 334 13.88 2.98 -1.93
C PHE A 334 12.50 3.27 -2.50
N PHE A 335 11.50 3.04 -1.69
CA PHE A 335 10.10 3.37 -1.86
C PHE A 335 9.38 2.43 -2.85
N SER A 336 8.34 2.91 -3.56
CA SER A 336 7.35 2.06 -4.26
C SER A 336 7.94 1.15 -5.35
N PHE A 337 8.90 1.64 -6.12
CA PHE A 337 9.58 0.87 -7.16
C PHE A 337 10.98 0.40 -6.75
N GLY A 338 11.26 0.50 -5.47
CA GLY A 338 12.55 0.13 -4.93
C GLY A 338 12.73 -1.36 -4.67
N ASP A 339 13.75 -1.65 -3.89
CA ASP A 339 14.11 -3.01 -3.49
C ASP A 339 13.27 -3.47 -2.28
N ALA A 340 13.47 -4.70 -1.86
CA ALA A 340 12.67 -5.35 -0.84
C ALA A 340 13.50 -5.77 0.37
N MET A 341 12.79 -5.95 1.49
CA MET A 341 13.27 -6.61 2.70
C MET A 341 12.44 -7.84 3.00
N LEU A 342 13.08 -8.86 3.53
CA LEU A 342 12.42 -9.98 4.21
C LEU A 342 12.85 -9.93 5.67
N ILE A 343 11.88 -9.78 6.56
CA ILE A 343 12.08 -9.76 8.01
C ILE A 343 11.54 -11.07 8.57
N GLN A 344 12.40 -11.81 9.25
CA GLN A 344 12.04 -13.11 9.82
C GLN A 344 12.69 -13.38 11.16
#